data_c467f554c6794cd56a86360298281f2a
#
_entry.id   c467f554c6794cd56a86360298281f2a
#
_cell.length_a   1.000
_cell.length_b   1.000
_cell.length_c   1.000
_cell.angle_alpha   90.00
_cell.angle_beta   90.00
_cell.angle_gamma   90.00
#
_symmetry.space_group_name_H-M   'P 1'
#
loop_
_entity.id
_entity.type
_entity.pdbx_description
1 polymer ?
#
loop_
_entity_poly.entity_id
_entity_poly.type
_entity_poly.pdbx_seq_one_letter_code
_entity_poly.pdbx_strand_id
1 'polypeptide(L)'
;MHALGVKSLARHDSELFAIMLPYLRFETTDGEMTLAEFGRKHPVVRVTSSVEEFRQVAGIAAAQGLGVVNGGYTYDGELVAALPGVLPGVTVEELDADAVTAALDSVDPREELALAAFLTAARAALDPLECDVILRAFYPASVSALHLDSRAARSERARAETAAESDELWAEILGALKSSAPRAQLVLNHRSPVVRRLATIRDRTLLVTAVEALYGQALLMTHRPLRPVDASLLNRAFDQLLGWAAASVTDAPEGEGR
;
A
#
# COMPACT_ATOMS: atom_id res chain seq x y z
N MET A 1 -15.59 -26.31 5.48
CA MET A 1 -16.12 -26.66 4.13
C MET A 1 -17.55 -26.16 3.87
N HIS A 2 -18.44 -26.02 4.87
CA HIS A 2 -19.81 -25.58 4.64
C HIS A 2 -20.00 -24.10 4.23
N ALA A 3 -19.15 -23.18 4.75
CA ALA A 3 -19.28 -21.75 4.45
C ALA A 3 -19.05 -21.39 2.96
N LEU A 4 -18.12 -22.04 2.29
CA LEU A 4 -17.84 -21.81 0.86
C LEU A 4 -19.01 -22.21 -0.04
N GLY A 5 -19.66 -23.33 0.25
CA GLY A 5 -20.83 -23.77 -0.49
C GLY A 5 -22.00 -22.80 -0.36
N VAL A 6 -22.25 -22.27 0.85
CA VAL A 6 -23.31 -21.29 1.09
C VAL A 6 -22.96 -19.95 0.40
N LYS A 7 -21.72 -19.46 0.49
CA LYS A 7 -21.26 -18.25 -0.21
C LYS A 7 -21.42 -18.39 -1.73
N SER A 8 -21.11 -19.58 -2.30
CA SER A 8 -21.29 -19.86 -3.72
C SER A 8 -22.76 -19.77 -4.19
N LEU A 9 -23.71 -20.20 -3.37
CA LEU A 9 -25.13 -20.10 -3.70
C LEU A 9 -25.66 -18.68 -3.48
N ALA A 10 -25.31 -18.06 -2.36
CA ALA A 10 -25.78 -16.74 -1.95
C ALA A 10 -25.40 -15.63 -2.96
N ARG A 11 -24.28 -15.76 -3.69
CA ARG A 11 -23.87 -14.76 -4.70
C ARG A 11 -24.82 -14.70 -5.90
N HIS A 12 -25.59 -15.74 -6.17
CA HIS A 12 -26.54 -15.82 -7.28
C HIS A 12 -28.00 -15.64 -6.85
N ASP A 13 -28.26 -15.58 -5.53
CA ASP A 13 -29.58 -15.50 -4.95
C ASP A 13 -29.61 -14.46 -3.83
N SER A 14 -30.20 -13.30 -4.12
CA SER A 14 -30.26 -12.17 -3.17
C SER A 14 -31.16 -12.49 -1.95
N GLU A 15 -32.18 -13.31 -2.08
CA GLU A 15 -33.01 -13.70 -0.94
C GLU A 15 -32.24 -14.63 -0.02
N LEU A 16 -31.55 -15.61 -0.58
CA LEU A 16 -30.67 -16.48 0.20
C LEU A 16 -29.55 -15.67 0.86
N PHE A 17 -28.95 -14.69 0.15
CA PHE A 17 -27.93 -13.82 0.72
C PHE A 17 -28.50 -13.03 1.91
N ALA A 18 -29.67 -12.43 1.78
CA ALA A 18 -30.34 -11.71 2.86
C ALA A 18 -30.55 -12.56 4.10
N ILE A 19 -31.03 -13.83 3.91
CA ILE A 19 -31.21 -14.79 5.00
C ILE A 19 -29.89 -15.17 5.66
N MET A 20 -28.82 -15.33 4.88
CA MET A 20 -27.52 -15.80 5.36
C MET A 20 -26.62 -14.68 5.91
N LEU A 21 -26.94 -13.43 5.60
CA LEU A 21 -26.15 -12.24 5.98
C LEU A 21 -25.78 -12.19 7.48
N PRO A 22 -26.66 -12.56 8.45
CA PRO A 22 -26.29 -12.57 9.87
C PRO A 22 -25.36 -13.73 10.28
N TYR A 23 -25.12 -14.69 9.40
CA TYR A 23 -24.35 -15.90 9.72
C TYR A 23 -23.03 -16.01 8.98
N LEU A 24 -22.89 -15.33 7.84
CA LEU A 24 -21.65 -15.34 7.06
C LEU A 24 -20.63 -14.36 7.64
N ARG A 25 -19.47 -14.87 8.00
CA ARG A 25 -18.38 -14.09 8.55
C ARG A 25 -17.38 -13.71 7.47
N PHE A 26 -16.83 -12.50 7.62
CA PHE A 26 -15.86 -11.89 6.73
C PHE A 26 -14.71 -11.29 7.55
N GLU A 27 -13.52 -11.33 7.00
CA GLU A 27 -12.37 -10.63 7.56
C GLU A 27 -12.50 -9.13 7.28
N THR A 28 -12.48 -8.32 8.34
CA THR A 28 -12.68 -6.87 8.26
C THR A 28 -11.64 -6.12 9.10
N THR A 29 -11.58 -4.79 8.96
CA THR A 29 -10.75 -3.93 9.82
C THR A 29 -11.13 -3.98 11.30
N ASP A 30 -12.33 -4.47 11.64
CA ASP A 30 -12.77 -4.66 13.02
C ASP A 30 -12.65 -6.12 13.51
N GLY A 31 -11.92 -6.95 12.77
CA GLY A 31 -11.80 -8.37 13.00
C GLY A 31 -12.80 -9.19 12.17
N GLU A 32 -12.97 -10.46 12.52
CA GLU A 32 -13.88 -11.34 11.83
C GLU A 32 -15.33 -11.15 12.32
N MET A 33 -16.21 -10.64 11.46
CA MET A 33 -17.61 -10.36 11.80
C MET A 33 -18.55 -10.52 10.60
N THR A 34 -19.86 -10.42 10.85
CA THR A 34 -20.84 -10.49 9.77
C THR A 34 -20.95 -9.14 9.05
N LEU A 35 -21.33 -9.16 7.75
CA LEU A 35 -21.56 -7.91 7.01
C LEU A 35 -22.74 -7.11 7.57
N ALA A 36 -23.70 -7.78 8.21
CA ALA A 36 -24.83 -7.10 8.87
C ALA A 36 -24.35 -6.27 10.08
N GLU A 37 -23.41 -6.79 10.87
CA GLU A 37 -22.80 -6.06 12.00
C GLU A 37 -21.88 -4.96 11.50
N PHE A 38 -21.05 -5.27 10.52
CA PHE A 38 -20.09 -4.36 9.95
C PHE A 38 -20.74 -3.15 9.26
N GLY A 39 -21.77 -3.39 8.42
CA GLY A 39 -22.49 -2.31 7.72
C GLY A 39 -23.26 -1.37 8.65
N ARG A 40 -23.72 -1.86 9.83
CA ARG A 40 -24.31 -0.97 10.85
C ARG A 40 -23.30 -0.01 11.45
N LYS A 41 -22.04 -0.43 11.55
CA LYS A 41 -20.95 0.38 12.10
C LYS A 41 -20.33 1.28 11.03
N HIS A 42 -20.25 0.79 9.80
CA HIS A 42 -19.64 1.47 8.67
C HIS A 42 -20.65 1.58 7.51
N PRO A 43 -21.38 2.70 7.40
CA PRO A 43 -22.33 2.91 6.29
C PRO A 43 -21.67 2.91 4.92
N VAL A 44 -20.37 3.30 4.85
CA VAL A 44 -19.54 3.17 3.66
C VAL A 44 -18.59 1.99 3.89
N VAL A 45 -18.90 0.87 3.26
CA VAL A 45 -18.08 -0.35 3.29
C VAL A 45 -17.10 -0.29 2.13
N ARG A 46 -15.81 -0.34 2.42
CA ARG A 46 -14.77 -0.45 1.39
C ARG A 46 -14.37 -1.90 1.24
N VAL A 47 -14.05 -2.31 0.03
CA VAL A 47 -13.64 -3.68 -0.27
C VAL A 47 -12.32 -3.69 -1.03
N THR A 48 -11.38 -4.53 -0.58
CA THR A 48 -10.13 -4.79 -1.31
C THR A 48 -10.31 -5.97 -2.25
N SER A 49 -9.61 -5.97 -3.37
CA SER A 49 -9.72 -7.03 -4.39
C SER A 49 -8.84 -8.26 -4.09
N SER A 50 -7.90 -8.16 -3.15
CA SER A 50 -7.03 -9.27 -2.75
C SER A 50 -6.72 -9.27 -1.25
N VAL A 51 -6.34 -10.45 -0.74
CA VAL A 51 -5.90 -10.63 0.66
C VAL A 51 -4.67 -9.78 0.96
N GLU A 52 -3.74 -9.68 0.01
CA GLU A 52 -2.51 -8.90 0.13
C GLU A 52 -2.82 -7.40 0.26
N GLU A 53 -3.74 -6.88 -0.57
CA GLU A 53 -4.20 -5.49 -0.46
C GLU A 53 -4.83 -5.22 0.90
N PHE A 54 -5.71 -6.13 1.36
CA PHE A 54 -6.32 -5.99 2.67
C PHE A 54 -5.28 -5.93 3.78
N ARG A 55 -4.34 -6.89 3.83
CA ARG A 55 -3.28 -6.93 4.85
C ARG A 55 -2.42 -5.68 4.86
N GLN A 56 -2.17 -5.12 3.69
CA GLN A 56 -1.37 -3.90 3.54
C GLN A 56 -2.06 -2.68 4.15
N VAL A 57 -3.38 -2.55 3.99
CA VAL A 57 -4.12 -1.34 4.38
C VAL A 57 -4.91 -1.48 5.68
N ALA A 58 -5.24 -2.70 6.12
CA ALA A 58 -6.17 -2.95 7.22
C ALA A 58 -5.80 -2.22 8.52
N GLY A 59 -4.52 -2.29 8.94
CA GLY A 59 -4.07 -1.64 10.18
C GLY A 59 -4.15 -0.12 10.12
N ILE A 60 -3.94 0.46 8.94
CA ILE A 60 -4.01 1.91 8.74
C ILE A 60 -5.45 2.35 8.59
N ALA A 61 -6.24 1.64 7.81
CA ALA A 61 -7.66 1.88 7.66
C ALA A 61 -8.39 1.81 9.02
N ALA A 62 -8.09 0.79 9.83
CA ALA A 62 -8.61 0.69 11.19
C ALA A 62 -8.22 1.89 12.06
N ALA A 63 -6.96 2.34 12.01
CA ALA A 63 -6.48 3.50 12.76
C ALA A 63 -7.12 4.82 12.31
N GLN A 64 -7.61 4.88 11.07
CA GLN A 64 -8.36 6.02 10.51
C GLN A 64 -9.88 5.86 10.68
N GLY A 65 -10.36 4.78 11.30
CA GLY A 65 -11.79 4.50 11.45
C GLY A 65 -12.49 4.11 10.15
N LEU A 66 -11.75 3.70 9.12
CA LEU A 66 -12.30 3.28 7.84
C LEU A 66 -12.73 1.82 7.89
N GLY A 67 -13.98 1.55 7.49
CA GLY A 67 -14.51 0.20 7.36
C GLY A 67 -14.04 -0.46 6.07
N VAL A 68 -13.15 -1.47 6.17
CA VAL A 68 -12.66 -2.24 5.02
C VAL A 68 -12.92 -3.72 5.22
N VAL A 69 -13.38 -4.39 4.17
CA VAL A 69 -13.61 -5.84 4.11
C VAL A 69 -12.60 -6.46 3.15
N ASN A 70 -12.05 -7.61 3.53
CA ASN A 70 -11.21 -8.42 2.66
C ASN A 70 -12.08 -9.13 1.60
N GLY A 71 -12.11 -8.61 0.38
CA GLY A 71 -12.77 -9.22 -0.77
C GLY A 71 -11.93 -10.26 -1.51
N GLY A 72 -10.69 -10.51 -1.09
CA GLY A 72 -9.75 -11.40 -1.76
C GLY A 72 -10.04 -12.89 -1.58
N TYR A 73 -10.93 -13.28 -0.64
CA TYR A 73 -11.36 -14.66 -0.52
C TYR A 73 -12.44 -15.01 -1.56
N THR A 74 -12.53 -16.29 -1.86
CA THR A 74 -13.48 -16.81 -2.87
C THR A 74 -14.90 -16.37 -2.55
N TYR A 75 -15.53 -15.66 -3.48
CA TYR A 75 -16.89 -15.10 -3.44
C TYR A 75 -17.08 -13.89 -2.50
N ASP A 76 -16.13 -13.53 -1.65
CA ASP A 76 -16.33 -12.47 -0.66
C ASP A 76 -16.49 -11.10 -1.34
N GLY A 77 -15.67 -10.79 -2.34
CA GLY A 77 -15.80 -9.55 -3.11
C GLY A 77 -17.17 -9.41 -3.79
N GLU A 78 -17.68 -10.49 -4.39
CA GLU A 78 -19.00 -10.50 -5.05
C GLU A 78 -20.13 -10.28 -4.03
N LEU A 79 -20.08 -10.95 -2.88
CA LEU A 79 -21.07 -10.79 -1.81
C LEU A 79 -21.04 -9.39 -1.19
N VAL A 80 -19.85 -8.82 -0.97
CA VAL A 80 -19.73 -7.44 -0.48
C VAL A 80 -20.29 -6.47 -1.51
N ALA A 81 -20.02 -6.65 -2.80
CA ALA A 81 -20.56 -5.81 -3.86
C ALA A 81 -22.10 -5.86 -3.94
N ALA A 82 -22.71 -7.01 -3.59
CA ALA A 82 -24.16 -7.19 -3.56
C ALA A 82 -24.83 -6.63 -2.28
N LEU A 83 -24.05 -6.22 -1.27
CA LEU A 83 -24.54 -5.77 0.04
C LEU A 83 -25.58 -4.64 -0.01
N PRO A 84 -25.45 -3.59 -0.86
CA PRO A 84 -26.45 -2.51 -0.95
C PRO A 84 -27.85 -3.00 -1.33
N GLY A 85 -27.96 -4.13 -2.05
CA GLY A 85 -29.24 -4.72 -2.44
C GLY A 85 -29.96 -5.42 -1.31
N VAL A 86 -29.26 -5.83 -0.25
CA VAL A 86 -29.82 -6.60 0.87
C VAL A 86 -29.73 -5.88 2.22
N LEU A 87 -28.90 -4.84 2.34
CA LEU A 87 -28.74 -4.04 3.55
C LEU A 87 -28.91 -2.54 3.21
N PRO A 88 -30.13 -2.01 3.34
CA PRO A 88 -30.42 -0.60 3.04
C PRO A 88 -29.55 0.36 3.88
N GLY A 89 -29.10 1.45 3.26
CA GLY A 89 -28.28 2.48 3.92
C GLY A 89 -26.78 2.20 3.93
N VAL A 90 -26.35 1.08 3.33
CA VAL A 90 -24.93 0.78 3.11
C VAL A 90 -24.55 1.05 1.66
N THR A 91 -23.42 1.70 1.46
CA THR A 91 -22.77 1.82 0.15
C THR A 91 -21.48 1.01 0.13
N VAL A 92 -21.08 0.53 -1.04
CA VAL A 92 -19.85 -0.25 -1.22
C VAL A 92 -18.96 0.48 -2.21
N GLU A 93 -17.69 0.66 -1.84
CA GLU A 93 -16.65 1.27 -2.65
C GLU A 93 -15.47 0.32 -2.79
N GLU A 94 -14.92 0.18 -3.98
CA GLU A 94 -13.65 -0.54 -4.15
C GLU A 94 -12.52 0.33 -3.60
N LEU A 95 -11.66 -0.25 -2.78
CA LEU A 95 -10.51 0.44 -2.19
C LEU A 95 -9.27 0.16 -3.04
N ASP A 96 -8.96 1.08 -3.93
CA ASP A 96 -7.72 1.08 -4.70
C ASP A 96 -6.63 1.99 -4.07
N ALA A 97 -5.46 2.04 -4.69
CA ALA A 97 -4.32 2.84 -4.21
C ALA A 97 -4.65 4.33 -4.09
N ASP A 98 -5.40 4.87 -5.04
CA ASP A 98 -5.76 6.28 -5.07
C ASP A 98 -6.80 6.61 -3.99
N ALA A 99 -7.78 5.73 -3.79
CA ALA A 99 -8.77 5.85 -2.72
C ALA A 99 -8.12 5.76 -1.33
N VAL A 100 -7.16 4.86 -1.13
CA VAL A 100 -6.37 4.82 0.12
C VAL A 100 -5.65 6.13 0.35
N THR A 101 -4.92 6.62 -0.65
CA THR A 101 -4.14 7.88 -0.54
C THR A 101 -5.04 9.09 -0.30
N ALA A 102 -6.23 9.14 -0.92
CA ALA A 102 -7.20 10.20 -0.73
C ALA A 102 -7.86 10.18 0.66
N ALA A 103 -7.97 9.00 1.27
CA ALA A 103 -8.53 8.85 2.61
C ALA A 103 -7.56 9.23 3.74
N LEU A 104 -6.26 9.41 3.44
CA LEU A 104 -5.26 9.85 4.41
C LEU A 104 -5.24 11.38 4.52
N ASP A 105 -4.93 11.91 5.73
CA ASP A 105 -4.86 13.33 5.98
C ASP A 105 -3.83 14.00 5.07
N SER A 106 -4.19 15.14 4.47
CA SER A 106 -3.24 16.01 3.79
C SER A 106 -2.31 16.68 4.80
N VAL A 107 -1.10 16.98 4.37
CA VAL A 107 -0.14 17.75 5.17
C VAL A 107 -0.36 19.26 4.90
N ASP A 108 -0.11 20.08 5.91
CA ASP A 108 -0.18 21.54 5.73
C ASP A 108 0.75 21.98 4.60
N PRO A 109 0.31 22.82 3.64
CA PRO A 109 1.14 23.24 2.51
C PRO A 109 2.47 23.88 2.89
N ARG A 110 2.55 24.54 4.06
CA ARG A 110 3.80 25.15 4.54
C ARG A 110 4.77 24.10 5.02
N GLU A 111 4.28 23.04 5.68
CA GLU A 111 5.09 21.90 6.12
C GLU A 111 5.56 21.09 4.90
N GLU A 112 4.68 20.88 3.91
CA GLU A 112 5.06 20.21 2.66
C GLU A 112 6.13 21.01 1.89
N LEU A 113 6.00 22.35 1.84
CA LEU A 113 7.01 23.22 1.22
C LEU A 113 8.35 23.14 1.96
N ALA A 114 8.36 23.06 3.28
CA ALA A 114 9.58 22.88 4.07
C ALA A 114 10.29 21.55 3.76
N LEU A 115 9.55 20.55 3.29
CA LEU A 115 10.05 19.22 2.90
C LEU A 115 10.31 19.09 1.38
N ALA A 116 10.13 20.16 0.59
CA ALA A 116 10.19 20.11 -0.87
C ALA A 116 11.50 19.54 -1.42
N ALA A 117 12.63 19.91 -0.83
CA ALA A 117 13.96 19.40 -1.24
C ALA A 117 14.08 17.89 -0.99
N PHE A 118 13.61 17.41 0.15
CA PHE A 118 13.53 15.98 0.48
C PHE A 118 12.62 15.22 -0.49
N LEU A 119 11.42 15.72 -0.72
CA LEU A 119 10.45 15.08 -1.63
C LEU A 119 10.97 15.04 -3.07
N THR A 120 11.67 16.09 -3.52
CA THR A 120 12.30 16.12 -4.84
C THR A 120 13.38 15.05 -4.96
N ALA A 121 14.24 14.92 -3.94
CA ALA A 121 15.26 13.88 -3.92
C ALA A 121 14.68 12.47 -3.88
N ALA A 122 13.62 12.26 -3.08
CA ALA A 122 12.91 10.98 -2.98
C ALA A 122 12.23 10.59 -4.30
N ARG A 123 11.58 11.53 -4.97
CA ARG A 123 10.98 11.32 -6.30
C ARG A 123 12.04 10.93 -7.33
N ALA A 124 13.15 11.65 -7.38
CA ALA A 124 14.25 11.36 -8.29
C ALA A 124 14.90 9.99 -8.03
N ALA A 125 14.95 9.54 -6.77
CA ALA A 125 15.49 8.23 -6.41
C ALA A 125 14.60 7.08 -6.88
N LEU A 126 13.27 7.25 -6.83
CA LEU A 126 12.30 6.20 -7.14
C LEU A 126 11.71 6.30 -8.56
N ASP A 127 12.03 7.35 -9.32
CA ASP A 127 11.56 7.50 -10.71
C ASP A 127 11.98 6.33 -11.63
N PRO A 128 13.22 5.79 -11.55
CA PRO A 128 13.62 4.60 -12.33
C PRO A 128 12.84 3.32 -12.00
N LEU A 129 12.16 3.30 -10.83
CA LEU A 129 11.32 2.19 -10.37
C LEU A 129 9.84 2.37 -10.73
N GLU A 130 9.52 3.42 -11.47
CA GLU A 130 8.14 3.80 -11.82
C GLU A 130 7.24 3.96 -10.58
N CYS A 131 7.80 4.56 -9.51
CA CYS A 131 7.12 4.77 -8.24
C CYS A 131 7.04 6.27 -7.89
N ASP A 132 5.81 6.77 -7.75
CA ASP A 132 5.57 8.14 -7.34
C ASP A 132 5.70 8.28 -5.81
N VAL A 133 6.20 9.44 -5.35
CA VAL A 133 6.34 9.73 -3.92
C VAL A 133 5.32 10.78 -3.50
N ILE A 134 4.49 10.42 -2.53
CA ILE A 134 3.41 11.24 -1.99
C ILE A 134 3.62 11.41 -0.48
N LEU A 135 3.36 12.60 0.04
CA LEU A 135 3.39 12.85 1.49
C LEU A 135 1.96 12.92 2.04
N ARG A 136 1.69 12.16 3.10
CA ARG A 136 0.43 12.16 3.84
C ARG A 136 0.69 12.05 5.34
N ALA A 137 -0.30 12.39 6.15
CA ALA A 137 -0.26 12.22 7.59
C ALA A 137 -1.25 11.12 7.99
N PHE A 138 -0.77 10.07 8.66
CA PHE A 138 -1.63 8.96 9.09
C PHE A 138 -1.10 8.25 10.34
N TYR A 139 -1.95 7.48 10.98
CA TYR A 139 -1.61 6.60 12.10
C TYR A 139 -1.55 5.13 11.66
N PRO A 140 -0.75 4.31 12.33
CA PRO A 140 0.16 4.66 13.43
C PRO A 140 1.43 5.37 12.92
N ALA A 141 1.99 6.28 13.73
CA ALA A 141 3.22 7.03 13.40
C ALA A 141 4.47 6.14 13.27
N SER A 142 4.42 4.91 13.76
CA SER A 142 5.47 3.89 13.60
C SER A 142 5.59 3.37 12.17
N VAL A 143 4.55 3.49 11.36
CA VAL A 143 4.58 3.16 9.92
C VAL A 143 5.14 4.36 9.18
N SER A 144 6.35 4.21 8.65
CA SER A 144 7.06 5.31 7.98
C SER A 144 6.60 5.52 6.54
N ALA A 145 6.24 4.45 5.85
CA ALA A 145 5.80 4.52 4.47
C ALA A 145 4.86 3.37 4.12
N LEU A 146 4.02 3.60 3.10
CA LEU A 146 3.17 2.61 2.45
C LEU A 146 3.56 2.50 1.00
N HIS A 147 3.66 1.29 0.48
CA HIS A 147 3.74 1.05 -0.94
C HIS A 147 2.36 0.65 -1.45
N LEU A 148 1.74 1.51 -2.24
CA LEU A 148 0.43 1.28 -2.85
C LEU A 148 0.62 1.01 -4.34
N ASP A 149 0.01 -0.06 -4.82
CA ASP A 149 0.16 -0.51 -6.18
C ASP A 149 -1.21 -0.90 -6.75
N SER A 150 -1.75 -0.07 -7.61
CA SER A 150 -3.05 -0.32 -8.21
C SER A 150 -3.03 -1.58 -9.07
N ARG A 151 -4.19 -2.24 -9.20
CA ARG A 151 -4.37 -3.40 -10.08
C ARG A 151 -4.01 -3.04 -11.54
N ALA A 152 -4.38 -1.82 -11.98
CA ALA A 152 -4.07 -1.33 -13.31
C ALA A 152 -2.55 -1.19 -13.52
N ALA A 153 -1.84 -0.59 -12.56
CA ALA A 153 -0.38 -0.46 -12.60
C ALA A 153 0.32 -1.82 -12.64
N ARG A 154 -0.16 -2.79 -11.87
CA ARG A 154 0.38 -4.18 -11.89
C ARG A 154 0.15 -4.88 -13.22
N SER A 155 -1.08 -4.79 -13.75
CA SER A 155 -1.41 -5.42 -15.04
C SER A 155 -0.57 -4.84 -16.18
N GLU A 156 -0.35 -3.52 -16.15
CA GLU A 156 0.43 -2.85 -17.18
C GLU A 156 1.91 -3.24 -17.12
N ARG A 157 2.50 -3.28 -15.92
CA ARG A 157 3.88 -3.76 -15.75
C ARG A 157 4.04 -5.21 -16.19
N ALA A 158 3.12 -6.09 -15.81
CA ALA A 158 3.15 -7.50 -16.22
C ALA A 158 3.06 -7.64 -17.76
N ARG A 159 2.24 -6.83 -18.42
CA ARG A 159 2.16 -6.79 -19.89
C ARG A 159 3.45 -6.28 -20.51
N ALA A 160 4.05 -5.22 -19.93
CA ALA A 160 5.30 -4.66 -20.40
C ALA A 160 6.48 -5.63 -20.27
N GLU A 161 6.54 -6.38 -19.15
CA GLU A 161 7.53 -7.44 -18.94
C GLU A 161 7.39 -8.57 -19.97
N THR A 162 6.16 -9.05 -20.20
CA THR A 162 5.88 -10.09 -21.22
C THR A 162 6.19 -9.60 -22.64
N ALA A 163 5.95 -8.33 -22.93
CA ALA A 163 6.20 -7.75 -24.24
C ALA A 163 7.70 -7.48 -24.49
N ALA A 164 8.47 -7.14 -23.46
CA ALA A 164 9.92 -6.99 -23.55
C ALA A 164 10.65 -8.30 -23.90
N GLU A 165 10.01 -9.44 -23.61
CA GLU A 165 10.49 -10.76 -24.01
C GLU A 165 10.14 -11.12 -25.47
N SER A 166 9.28 -10.35 -26.16
CA SER A 166 8.62 -10.85 -27.37
C SER A 166 9.04 -10.20 -28.69
N ASP A 167 9.50 -8.96 -28.79
CA ASP A 167 10.03 -8.35 -30.03
C ASP A 167 10.40 -6.85 -29.85
N GLU A 168 11.49 -6.38 -30.53
CA GLU A 168 11.98 -4.99 -30.46
C GLU A 168 10.94 -3.95 -30.97
N LEU A 169 10.14 -4.32 -31.98
CA LEU A 169 9.11 -3.44 -32.55
C LEU A 169 7.94 -3.15 -31.59
N TRP A 170 7.58 -4.11 -30.76
CA TRP A 170 6.55 -3.93 -29.74
C TRP A 170 7.03 -3.10 -28.56
N ALA A 171 8.32 -3.15 -28.23
CA ALA A 171 8.91 -2.36 -27.16
C ALA A 171 8.84 -0.84 -27.44
N GLU A 172 8.97 -0.42 -28.70
CA GLU A 172 8.89 1.00 -29.10
C GLU A 172 7.45 1.55 -29.05
N ILE A 173 6.46 0.77 -29.50
CA ILE A 173 5.04 1.13 -29.43
C ILE A 173 4.56 1.19 -27.97
N LEU A 174 4.95 0.23 -27.14
CA LEU A 174 4.62 0.18 -25.73
C LEU A 174 5.35 1.27 -24.94
N GLY A 175 6.56 1.65 -25.34
CA GLY A 175 7.29 2.77 -24.77
C GLY A 175 6.56 4.11 -24.91
N ALA A 176 5.91 4.34 -26.04
CA ALA A 176 5.09 5.53 -26.29
C ALA A 176 3.77 5.54 -25.47
N LEU A 177 3.23 4.36 -25.15
CA LEU A 177 2.02 4.21 -24.30
C LEU A 177 2.33 4.27 -22.80
N LYS A 178 3.57 4.04 -22.38
CA LYS A 178 3.99 4.06 -20.97
C LYS A 178 3.81 5.40 -20.27
N SER A 179 3.72 6.51 -20.99
CA SER A 179 3.63 7.85 -20.37
C SER A 179 2.29 8.13 -19.67
N SER A 180 1.27 7.27 -19.85
CA SER A 180 -0.05 7.40 -19.22
C SER A 180 -0.41 6.24 -18.29
N ALA A 181 0.48 5.27 -18.07
CA ALA A 181 0.21 4.14 -17.22
C ALA A 181 0.20 4.54 -15.72
N PRO A 182 -0.75 4.01 -14.94
CA PRO A 182 -0.75 4.24 -13.49
C PRO A 182 0.56 3.74 -12.87
N ARG A 183 1.20 4.58 -12.04
CA ARG A 183 2.43 4.24 -11.34
C ARG A 183 2.13 3.73 -9.93
N ALA A 184 3.04 2.93 -9.36
CA ALA A 184 3.00 2.64 -7.93
C ALA A 184 3.24 3.92 -7.12
N GLN A 185 2.78 3.93 -5.87
CA GLN A 185 2.92 5.08 -4.98
C GLN A 185 3.65 4.66 -3.71
N LEU A 186 4.71 5.39 -3.34
CA LEU A 186 5.27 5.36 -2.00
C LEU A 186 4.69 6.54 -1.21
N VAL A 187 3.77 6.24 -0.30
CA VAL A 187 3.13 7.23 0.57
C VAL A 187 3.96 7.37 1.84
N LEU A 188 4.69 8.46 1.97
CA LEU A 188 5.50 8.78 3.14
C LEU A 188 4.60 9.35 4.25
N ASN A 189 4.80 8.87 5.49
CA ASN A 189 4.04 9.33 6.64
C ASN A 189 4.70 10.53 7.33
N HIS A 190 4.13 11.72 7.20
CA HIS A 190 4.61 12.92 7.86
C HIS A 190 4.62 12.81 9.41
N ARG A 191 3.75 11.97 9.99
CA ARG A 191 3.74 11.73 11.45
C ARG A 191 4.90 10.85 11.91
N SER A 192 5.57 10.14 10.99
CA SER A 192 6.69 9.26 11.34
C SER A 192 7.93 10.05 11.78
N PRO A 193 8.51 9.73 12.95
CA PRO A 193 9.78 10.31 13.37
C PRO A 193 10.92 10.02 12.39
N VAL A 194 10.90 8.87 11.73
CA VAL A 194 11.91 8.49 10.73
C VAL A 194 11.83 9.42 9.54
N VAL A 195 10.66 9.61 8.93
CA VAL A 195 10.47 10.49 7.77
C VAL A 195 10.90 11.92 8.09
N ARG A 196 10.54 12.44 9.28
CA ARG A 196 10.95 13.78 9.70
C ARG A 196 12.47 13.92 9.88
N ARG A 197 13.15 12.88 10.38
CA ARG A 197 14.62 12.85 10.48
C ARG A 197 15.29 12.80 9.10
N LEU A 198 14.78 11.96 8.19
CA LEU A 198 15.30 11.86 6.82
C LEU A 198 15.25 13.21 6.10
N ALA A 199 14.19 13.98 6.31
CA ALA A 199 14.05 15.32 5.73
C ALA A 199 15.11 16.32 6.20
N THR A 200 15.85 16.05 7.29
CA THR A 200 16.96 16.90 7.76
C THR A 200 18.33 16.50 7.22
N ILE A 201 18.41 15.36 6.53
CA ILE A 201 19.67 14.84 5.97
C ILE A 201 20.10 15.73 4.80
N ARG A 202 21.34 16.21 4.83
CA ARG A 202 21.94 17.02 3.76
C ARG A 202 22.79 16.21 2.79
N ASP A 203 23.34 15.10 3.27
CA ASP A 203 24.09 14.18 2.41
C ASP A 203 23.12 13.47 1.45
N ARG A 204 23.29 13.77 0.16
CA ARG A 204 22.41 13.23 -0.88
C ARG A 204 22.51 11.72 -1.02
N THR A 205 23.71 11.15 -0.85
CA THR A 205 23.92 9.70 -0.98
C THR A 205 23.22 8.97 0.14
N LEU A 206 23.40 9.43 1.38
CA LEU A 206 22.71 8.89 2.55
C LEU A 206 21.19 9.03 2.41
N LEU A 207 20.71 10.18 1.94
CA LEU A 207 19.28 10.42 1.75
C LEU A 207 18.67 9.47 0.73
N VAL A 208 19.28 9.30 -0.44
CA VAL A 208 18.81 8.39 -1.49
C VAL A 208 18.78 6.96 -0.97
N THR A 209 19.87 6.49 -0.35
CA THR A 209 19.92 5.14 0.22
C THR A 209 18.86 4.91 1.30
N ALA A 210 18.59 5.91 2.14
CA ALA A 210 17.56 5.81 3.16
C ALA A 210 16.14 5.76 2.55
N VAL A 211 15.88 6.51 1.47
CA VAL A 211 14.62 6.45 0.72
C VAL A 211 14.45 5.08 0.04
N GLU A 212 15.51 4.56 -0.57
CA GLU A 212 15.52 3.21 -1.16
C GLU A 212 15.24 2.13 -0.10
N ALA A 213 15.80 2.26 1.10
CA ALA A 213 15.53 1.35 2.22
C ALA A 213 14.07 1.44 2.71
N LEU A 214 13.50 2.65 2.81
CA LEU A 214 12.08 2.83 3.15
C LEU A 214 11.16 2.23 2.10
N TYR A 215 11.47 2.41 0.82
CA TYR A 215 10.75 1.79 -0.29
C TYR A 215 10.79 0.26 -0.17
N GLY A 216 11.97 -0.32 0.03
CA GLY A 216 12.13 -1.75 0.21
C GLY A 216 11.39 -2.28 1.44
N GLN A 217 11.44 -1.55 2.57
CA GLN A 217 10.67 -1.89 3.76
C GLN A 217 9.16 -1.89 3.48
N ALA A 218 8.66 -0.85 2.79
CA ALA A 218 7.25 -0.74 2.44
C ALA A 218 6.82 -1.88 1.50
N LEU A 219 7.69 -2.28 0.54
CA LEU A 219 7.46 -3.45 -0.30
C LEU A 219 7.36 -4.76 0.50
N LEU A 220 8.27 -5.00 1.44
CA LEU A 220 8.22 -6.19 2.30
C LEU A 220 6.91 -6.28 3.09
N MET A 221 6.36 -5.15 3.51
CA MET A 221 5.08 -5.09 4.22
C MET A 221 3.88 -5.43 3.33
N THR A 222 4.04 -5.43 1.99
CA THR A 222 2.97 -5.89 1.09
C THR A 222 2.75 -7.39 1.10
N HIS A 223 3.67 -8.15 1.68
CA HIS A 223 3.68 -9.63 1.67
C HIS A 223 3.68 -10.26 0.28
N ARG A 224 4.14 -9.52 -0.73
CA ARG A 224 4.27 -10.01 -2.12
C ARG A 224 5.71 -10.43 -2.40
N PRO A 225 5.92 -11.35 -3.36
CA PRO A 225 7.26 -11.63 -3.87
C PRO A 225 7.90 -10.35 -4.41
N LEU A 226 9.15 -10.10 -4.03
CA LEU A 226 9.92 -8.99 -4.58
C LEU A 226 10.37 -9.31 -6.00
N ARG A 227 10.33 -8.32 -6.88
CA ARG A 227 10.99 -8.42 -8.19
C ARG A 227 12.51 -8.47 -7.97
N PRO A 228 13.29 -9.10 -8.87
CA PRO A 228 14.75 -9.15 -8.74
C PRO A 228 15.40 -7.77 -8.58
N VAL A 229 14.88 -6.75 -9.29
CA VAL A 229 15.36 -5.38 -9.21
C VAL A 229 15.12 -4.78 -7.82
N ASP A 230 13.94 -4.99 -7.23
CA ASP A 230 13.58 -4.48 -5.91
C ASP A 230 14.41 -5.18 -4.81
N ALA A 231 14.61 -6.49 -4.94
CA ALA A 231 15.45 -7.26 -4.01
C ALA A 231 16.91 -6.79 -4.05
N SER A 232 17.46 -6.55 -5.24
CA SER A 232 18.82 -6.06 -5.42
C SER A 232 19.00 -4.66 -4.85
N LEU A 233 18.02 -3.77 -5.08
CA LEU A 233 18.01 -2.41 -4.52
C LEU A 233 17.95 -2.45 -3.00
N LEU A 234 17.07 -3.25 -2.44
CA LEU A 234 16.90 -3.39 -1.00
C LEU A 234 18.19 -3.90 -0.32
N ASN A 235 18.80 -4.96 -0.86
CA ASN A 235 20.05 -5.48 -0.34
C ASN A 235 21.15 -4.42 -0.37
N ARG A 236 21.34 -3.74 -1.50
CA ARG A 236 22.32 -2.66 -1.63
C ARG A 236 22.08 -1.54 -0.60
N ALA A 237 20.83 -1.10 -0.44
CA ALA A 237 20.50 -0.03 0.51
C ALA A 237 20.79 -0.46 1.95
N PHE A 238 20.44 -1.68 2.33
CA PHE A 238 20.75 -2.20 3.66
C PHE A 238 22.25 -2.35 3.90
N ASP A 239 23.00 -2.91 2.96
CA ASP A 239 24.45 -3.07 3.08
C ASP A 239 25.14 -1.71 3.28
N GLN A 240 24.72 -0.68 2.55
CA GLN A 240 25.26 0.67 2.70
C GLN A 240 24.92 1.27 4.07
N LEU A 241 23.66 1.16 4.52
CA LEU A 241 23.25 1.68 5.83
C LEU A 241 23.98 0.96 6.98
N LEU A 242 24.14 -0.35 6.90
CA LEU A 242 24.91 -1.13 7.88
C LEU A 242 26.37 -0.74 7.86
N GLY A 243 26.96 -0.52 6.69
CA GLY A 243 28.33 -0.05 6.55
C GLY A 243 28.55 1.31 7.23
N TRP A 244 27.64 2.27 7.03
CA TRP A 244 27.72 3.57 7.70
C TRP A 244 27.50 3.46 9.22
N ALA A 245 26.57 2.64 9.66
CA ALA A 245 26.33 2.40 11.08
C ALA A 245 27.57 1.78 11.76
N ALA A 246 28.22 0.81 11.12
CA ALA A 246 29.44 0.20 11.62
C ALA A 246 30.60 1.21 11.69
N ALA A 247 30.79 2.02 10.65
CA ALA A 247 31.83 3.04 10.63
C ALA A 247 31.62 4.09 11.75
N SER A 248 30.38 4.53 11.97
CA SER A 248 30.07 5.51 13.02
C SER A 248 30.34 5.02 14.44
N VAL A 249 30.32 3.71 14.68
CA VAL A 249 30.67 3.10 15.98
C VAL A 249 32.18 2.99 16.15
N THR A 250 32.90 2.73 15.05
CA THR A 250 34.36 2.56 15.08
C THR A 250 35.08 3.90 15.25
N ASP A 251 34.50 4.99 14.72
CA ASP A 251 35.07 6.35 14.81
C ASP A 251 34.66 7.08 16.13
N ALA A 252 33.85 6.47 16.97
CA ALA A 252 33.56 7.04 18.30
C ALA A 252 34.83 6.98 19.15
N PRO A 253 35.38 8.11 19.63
CA PRO A 253 36.55 8.09 20.49
C PRO A 253 36.27 7.28 21.74
N GLU A 254 37.12 6.31 22.05
CA GLU A 254 37.08 5.60 23.32
C GLU A 254 37.05 6.64 24.44
N GLY A 255 35.87 6.86 24.99
CA GLY A 255 35.68 7.82 26.08
C GLY A 255 36.60 7.48 27.23
N GLU A 256 37.45 8.43 27.57
CA GLU A 256 38.37 8.42 28.68
C GLU A 256 37.68 7.84 29.93
N GLY A 257 38.03 6.61 30.26
CA GLY A 257 37.77 6.05 31.57
C GLY A 257 38.54 6.81 32.63
N ARG A 258 37.83 7.54 33.42
CA ARG A 258 38.26 7.96 34.77
C ARG A 258 37.10 7.97 35.74
#